data_aec3b3dc6a1525b0835c123b84ca7d54
#
_entry.id   aec3b3dc6a1525b0835c123b84ca7d54
#
_cell.length_a   1.000
_cell.length_b   1.000
_cell.length_c   1.000
_cell.angle_alpha   90.00
_cell.angle_beta   90.00
_cell.angle_gamma   90.00
#
_symmetry.space_group_name_H-M   'P 1'
#
loop_
_entity.id
_entity.type
_entity.pdbx_description
1 polymer ?
#
loop_
_entity_poly.entity_id
_entity_poly.type
_entity_poly.pdbx_seq_one_letter_code
_entity_poly.pdbx_strand_id
1 'polypeptide(L)'
;MVKAAFAKNGGHVPANNGQFSTERYAFLFKPGNYSADVPVGYYTSIYGLGESPNDVVFNGDKGVYAEEGDYQYEGGALCTFWRSAENFRTTSSHDWQVGKGMIWAVSQAAPLRRVVVDNDLNLFE
;
A
#
# COMPACT_ATOMS: atom_id res chain seq x y z
N MET A 1 4.85 0.95 13.93
CA MET A 1 5.27 2.16 13.18
C MET A 1 4.36 2.40 11.97
N VAL A 2 4.29 1.50 11.00
CA VAL A 2 3.45 1.70 9.80
C VAL A 2 1.98 1.96 10.13
N LYS A 3 1.38 1.15 11.00
CA LYS A 3 -0.01 1.35 11.44
C LYS A 3 -0.25 2.70 12.13
N ALA A 4 0.74 3.18 12.87
CA ALA A 4 0.65 4.50 13.53
C ALA A 4 0.71 5.64 12.50
N ALA A 5 1.53 5.51 11.47
CA ALA A 5 1.57 6.46 10.35
C ALA A 5 0.25 6.43 9.57
N PHE A 6 -0.30 5.25 9.30
CA PHE A 6 -1.58 5.10 8.62
C PHE A 6 -2.74 5.68 9.45
N ALA A 7 -2.71 5.54 10.77
CA ALA A 7 -3.70 6.17 11.64
C ALA A 7 -3.72 7.70 11.54
N LYS A 8 -2.62 8.32 11.11
CA LYS A 8 -2.54 9.77 10.87
C LYS A 8 -2.82 10.15 9.42
N ASN A 9 -2.34 9.36 8.48
CA ASN A 9 -2.33 9.70 7.05
C ASN A 9 -3.17 8.74 6.20
N GLY A 10 -4.03 7.93 6.79
CA GLY A 10 -4.74 6.87 6.07
C GLY A 10 -5.73 7.36 5.02
N GLY A 11 -6.55 8.32 5.36
CA GLY A 11 -7.59 8.81 4.45
C GLY A 11 -9.01 8.63 4.99
N HIS A 12 -9.87 7.92 4.27
CA HIS A 12 -11.26 7.75 4.65
C HIS A 12 -11.48 6.76 5.80
N VAL A 13 -10.71 5.71 5.88
CA VAL A 13 -10.79 4.72 6.96
C VAL A 13 -9.40 4.45 7.55
N PRO A 14 -9.16 4.92 8.75
CA PRO A 14 -10.02 5.82 9.52
C PRO A 14 -10.18 7.19 8.85
N ALA A 15 -11.33 7.82 9.00
CA ALA A 15 -11.60 9.17 8.47
C ALA A 15 -10.79 10.19 9.27
N ASN A 16 -9.52 10.38 8.91
CA ASN A 16 -8.55 11.17 9.65
C ASN A 16 -8.09 12.42 8.92
N ASN A 17 -8.69 12.72 7.76
CA ASN A 17 -8.28 13.83 6.90
C ASN A 17 -6.78 13.79 6.54
N GLY A 18 -6.24 12.60 6.29
CA GLY A 18 -4.83 12.38 6.01
C GLY A 18 -4.29 13.21 4.85
N GLN A 19 -5.14 13.56 3.89
CA GLN A 19 -4.80 14.43 2.76
C GLN A 19 -4.33 15.84 3.19
N PHE A 20 -4.71 16.29 4.37
CA PHE A 20 -4.31 17.58 4.94
C PHE A 20 -3.20 17.45 5.99
N SER A 21 -2.70 16.24 6.22
CA SER A 21 -1.62 16.01 7.17
C SER A 21 -0.32 16.71 6.74
N THR A 22 0.40 17.24 7.72
CA THR A 22 1.77 17.74 7.52
C THR A 22 2.83 16.66 7.72
N GLU A 23 2.42 15.48 8.18
CA GLU A 23 3.31 14.36 8.42
C GLU A 23 3.76 13.71 7.11
N ARG A 24 5.03 13.33 7.06
CA ARG A 24 5.66 12.66 5.91
C ARG A 24 6.38 11.43 6.42
N TYR A 25 6.18 10.28 5.76
CA TYR A 25 6.78 9.02 6.16
C TYR A 25 7.49 8.35 5.01
N ALA A 26 8.66 7.81 5.30
CA ALA A 26 9.36 6.87 4.44
C ALA A 26 9.73 5.63 5.26
N PHE A 27 9.23 4.47 4.86
CA PHE A 27 9.55 3.19 5.50
C PHE A 27 10.50 2.41 4.62
N LEU A 28 11.67 2.13 5.17
CA LEU A 28 12.77 1.46 4.50
C LEU A 28 12.88 0.04 5.06
N PHE A 29 12.70 -0.95 4.19
CA PHE A 29 12.72 -2.35 4.55
C PHE A 29 14.03 -2.99 4.10
N LYS A 30 14.82 -3.47 5.03
CA LYS A 30 16.04 -4.24 4.74
C LYS A 30 15.69 -5.55 4.01
N PRO A 31 16.63 -6.15 3.28
CA PRO A 31 16.40 -7.48 2.70
C PRO A 31 15.90 -8.48 3.73
N GLY A 32 14.88 -9.24 3.37
CA GLY A 32 14.23 -10.22 4.24
C GLY A 32 12.78 -10.47 3.89
N ASN A 33 12.14 -11.35 4.65
CA ASN A 33 10.74 -11.70 4.52
C ASN A 33 9.94 -11.07 5.67
N TYR A 34 8.82 -10.45 5.33
CA TYR A 34 7.97 -9.72 6.26
C TYR A 34 6.55 -10.28 6.23
N SER A 35 6.15 -10.97 7.30
CA SER A 35 4.75 -11.41 7.51
C SER A 35 3.92 -10.27 8.08
N ALA A 36 3.86 -9.17 7.35
CA ALA A 36 3.21 -7.95 7.80
C ALA A 36 2.30 -7.39 6.71
N ASP A 37 1.21 -6.80 7.14
CA ASP A 37 0.33 -6.00 6.31
C ASP A 37 0.67 -4.53 6.47
N VAL A 38 0.96 -3.89 5.36
CA VAL A 38 1.51 -2.54 5.29
C VAL A 38 0.54 -1.63 4.54
N PRO A 39 -0.41 -1.01 5.25
CA PRO A 39 -1.26 0.00 4.64
C PRO A 39 -0.46 1.27 4.31
N VAL A 40 -0.65 1.80 3.12
CA VAL A 40 0.07 2.98 2.65
C VAL A 40 -0.91 4.15 2.53
N GLY A 41 -0.73 5.14 3.38
CA GLY A 41 -1.55 6.35 3.41
C GLY A 41 -0.95 7.51 2.65
N TYR A 42 -1.54 8.69 2.80
CA TYR A 42 -1.06 9.94 2.20
C TYR A 42 0.37 10.26 2.64
N TYR A 43 1.17 10.77 1.73
CA TYR A 43 2.55 11.22 1.99
C TYR A 43 3.44 10.14 2.60
N THR A 44 3.13 8.89 2.29
CA THR A 44 3.85 7.72 2.77
C THR A 44 4.49 6.99 1.61
N SER A 45 5.77 6.67 1.75
CA SER A 45 6.53 5.93 0.75
C SER A 45 7.11 4.66 1.36
N ILE A 46 7.04 3.56 0.61
CA ILE A 46 7.57 2.25 0.99
C ILE A 46 8.74 1.92 0.06
N TYR A 47 9.89 1.58 0.63
CA TYR A 47 11.10 1.24 -0.10
C TYR A 47 11.70 -0.08 0.37
N GLY A 48 11.87 -1.03 -0.54
CA GLY A 48 12.77 -2.15 -0.31
C GLY A 48 14.22 -1.77 -0.59
N LEU A 49 15.13 -2.12 0.30
CA LEU A 49 16.54 -1.73 0.23
C LEU A 49 17.44 -2.78 -0.43
N GLY A 50 16.89 -3.84 -1.03
CA GLY A 50 17.66 -4.83 -1.76
C GLY A 50 18.12 -4.36 -3.15
N GLU A 51 19.04 -5.07 -3.76
CA GLU A 51 19.47 -4.85 -5.15
C GLU A 51 18.38 -5.26 -6.15
N SER A 52 17.58 -6.24 -5.76
CA SER A 52 16.44 -6.79 -6.54
C SER A 52 15.16 -6.67 -5.76
N PRO A 53 13.99 -6.51 -6.43
CA PRO A 53 12.70 -6.56 -5.76
C PRO A 53 12.46 -7.89 -5.02
N ASN A 54 13.12 -8.97 -5.42
CA ASN A 54 13.01 -10.27 -4.74
C ASN A 54 13.72 -10.32 -3.38
N ASP A 55 14.53 -9.34 -3.04
CA ASP A 55 15.27 -9.30 -1.78
C ASP A 55 14.40 -8.90 -0.58
N VAL A 56 13.32 -8.16 -0.83
CA VAL A 56 12.36 -7.72 0.19
C VAL A 56 10.99 -8.28 -0.17
N VAL A 57 10.53 -9.27 0.61
CA VAL A 57 9.31 -10.01 0.31
C VAL A 57 8.28 -9.79 1.41
N PHE A 58 7.11 -9.30 1.03
CA PHE A 58 5.94 -9.21 1.90
C PHE A 58 5.05 -10.43 1.68
N ASN A 59 4.96 -11.28 2.68
CA ASN A 59 4.18 -12.52 2.67
C ASN A 59 3.05 -12.53 3.71
N GLY A 60 2.62 -11.36 4.17
CA GLY A 60 1.40 -11.21 4.94
C GLY A 60 0.15 -11.46 4.10
N ASP A 61 -1.00 -11.46 4.74
CA ASP A 61 -2.28 -11.68 4.05
C ASP A 61 -2.53 -10.60 2.98
N LYS A 62 -2.49 -9.34 3.37
CA LYS A 62 -2.68 -8.19 2.48
C LYS A 62 -1.38 -7.70 1.83
N GLY A 63 -0.25 -7.89 2.49
CA GLY A 63 1.04 -7.36 2.06
C GLY A 63 1.08 -5.84 2.08
N VAL A 64 1.71 -5.23 1.08
CA VAL A 64 1.69 -3.77 0.88
C VAL A 64 0.44 -3.42 0.09
N TYR A 65 -0.36 -2.50 0.59
CA TYR A 65 -1.62 -2.16 -0.06
C TYR A 65 -2.02 -0.70 0.13
N ALA A 66 -2.76 -0.19 -0.84
CA ALA A 66 -3.45 1.09 -0.75
C ALA A 66 -4.87 0.91 -1.27
N GLU A 67 -5.83 1.17 -0.41
CA GLU A 67 -7.26 1.14 -0.69
C GLU A 67 -7.95 2.28 0.04
N GLU A 68 -9.14 2.63 -0.36
CA GLU A 68 -9.94 3.64 0.34
C GLU A 68 -10.67 3.07 1.56
N GLY A 69 -10.69 1.76 1.71
CA GLY A 69 -10.85 1.07 2.98
C GLY A 69 -12.25 0.72 3.40
N ASP A 70 -13.28 1.02 2.66
CA ASP A 70 -14.61 0.49 2.98
C ASP A 70 -15.40 0.24 1.71
N TYR A 71 -15.62 -1.04 1.39
CA TYR A 71 -16.45 -1.48 0.26
C TYR A 71 -17.90 -1.00 0.31
N GLN A 72 -18.29 -0.33 1.38
CA GLN A 72 -19.58 0.33 1.48
C GLN A 72 -19.57 1.73 0.88
N TYR A 73 -18.43 2.20 0.42
CA TYR A 73 -18.30 3.51 -0.20
C TYR A 73 -18.56 3.39 -1.71
N GLU A 74 -19.69 3.93 -2.15
CA GLU A 74 -20.10 3.96 -3.56
C GLU A 74 -19.26 4.94 -4.41
N GLY A 75 -17.97 4.95 -4.31
CA GLY A 75 -17.24 6.04 -4.92
C GLY A 75 -15.93 5.71 -5.62
N GLY A 76 -15.43 4.51 -5.45
CA GLY A 76 -14.09 4.19 -5.95
C GLY A 76 -12.99 5.01 -5.27
N ALA A 77 -11.75 4.73 -5.59
CA ALA A 77 -10.59 5.31 -4.94
C ALA A 77 -10.23 6.72 -5.46
N LEU A 78 -11.18 7.63 -5.52
CA LEU A 78 -10.96 8.97 -6.09
C LEU A 78 -10.08 9.88 -5.24
N CYS A 79 -9.93 9.57 -3.95
CA CYS A 79 -9.19 10.37 -2.98
C CYS A 79 -7.93 9.68 -2.47
N THR A 80 -7.43 8.65 -3.13
CA THR A 80 -6.22 7.92 -2.73
C THR A 80 -5.02 8.31 -3.60
N PHE A 81 -4.35 9.40 -3.26
CA PHE A 81 -3.22 9.92 -4.01
C PHE A 81 -2.03 10.27 -3.10
N TRP A 82 -0.91 10.74 -3.65
CA TRP A 82 0.29 11.20 -2.96
C TRP A 82 0.93 10.14 -2.06
N ARG A 83 1.17 8.96 -2.61
CA ARG A 83 1.86 7.86 -1.96
C ARG A 83 2.70 7.09 -2.96
N SER A 84 3.62 6.26 -2.50
CA SER A 84 4.43 5.46 -3.40
C SER A 84 4.92 4.17 -2.76
N ALA A 85 5.26 3.20 -3.59
CA ALA A 85 5.92 1.98 -3.14
C ALA A 85 6.86 1.47 -4.22
N GLU A 86 8.05 1.00 -3.84
CA GLU A 86 9.01 0.47 -4.79
C GLU A 86 9.94 -0.59 -4.25
N ASN A 87 10.45 -1.42 -5.17
CA ASN A 87 11.52 -2.39 -4.99
C ASN A 87 11.21 -3.46 -3.96
N PHE A 88 10.12 -4.18 -4.15
CA PHE A 88 9.73 -5.32 -3.32
C PHE A 88 8.94 -6.35 -4.13
N ARG A 89 8.80 -7.54 -3.53
CA ARG A 89 7.90 -8.59 -3.99
C ARG A 89 6.80 -8.81 -2.97
N THR A 90 5.60 -9.06 -3.44
CA THR A 90 4.48 -9.46 -2.59
C THR A 90 3.90 -10.79 -3.04
N THR A 91 3.66 -11.69 -2.09
CA THR A 91 3.00 -12.99 -2.31
C THR A 91 1.56 -12.96 -1.81
N SER A 92 1.02 -11.79 -1.50
CA SER A 92 -0.36 -11.61 -1.04
C SER A 92 -1.35 -12.34 -1.94
N SER A 93 -2.31 -12.99 -1.32
CA SER A 93 -3.45 -13.64 -1.98
C SER A 93 -4.79 -13.20 -1.41
N HIS A 94 -4.80 -12.08 -0.70
CA HIS A 94 -6.01 -11.53 -0.10
C HIS A 94 -7.09 -11.30 -1.15
N ASP A 95 -8.33 -11.65 -0.82
CA ASP A 95 -9.47 -11.47 -1.71
C ASP A 95 -10.08 -10.08 -1.46
N TRP A 96 -9.84 -9.19 -2.42
CA TRP A 96 -10.33 -7.81 -2.39
C TRP A 96 -11.72 -7.66 -3.03
N GLN A 97 -12.38 -8.77 -3.39
CA GLN A 97 -13.64 -8.82 -4.15
C GLN A 97 -13.51 -8.41 -5.62
N VAL A 98 -12.54 -7.59 -5.95
CA VAL A 98 -12.18 -7.20 -7.33
C VAL A 98 -11.08 -8.08 -7.91
N GLY A 99 -10.35 -8.80 -7.07
CA GLY A 99 -9.28 -9.73 -7.43
C GLY A 99 -8.52 -10.18 -6.21
N LYS A 100 -7.67 -11.21 -6.36
CA LYS A 100 -6.87 -11.78 -5.27
C LYS A 100 -5.41 -11.41 -5.44
N GLY A 101 -4.83 -10.75 -4.45
CA GLY A 101 -3.42 -10.39 -4.51
C GLY A 101 -3.12 -9.04 -3.87
N MET A 102 -2.42 -8.18 -4.60
CA MET A 102 -2.14 -6.82 -4.16
C MET A 102 -3.22 -5.86 -4.64
N ILE A 103 -3.66 -4.94 -3.79
CA ILE A 103 -4.46 -3.81 -4.21
C ILE A 103 -3.67 -2.51 -4.13
N TRP A 104 -3.68 -1.75 -5.21
CA TRP A 104 -3.12 -0.41 -5.30
C TRP A 104 -4.15 0.50 -5.96
N ALA A 105 -5.31 0.59 -5.32
CA ALA A 105 -6.44 1.38 -5.77
C ALA A 105 -6.19 2.85 -5.44
N VAL A 106 -5.53 3.54 -6.36
CA VAL A 106 -5.10 4.92 -6.20
C VAL A 106 -5.52 5.74 -7.41
N SER A 107 -5.87 6.99 -7.17
CA SER A 107 -6.38 7.84 -8.24
C SER A 107 -5.26 8.54 -9.04
N GLN A 108 -4.26 9.10 -8.39
CA GLN A 108 -3.16 9.79 -9.06
C GLN A 108 -1.97 10.05 -8.14
N ALA A 109 -0.82 10.38 -8.72
CA ALA A 109 0.42 10.72 -8.01
C ALA A 109 0.81 9.64 -6.98
N ALA A 110 0.69 8.38 -7.39
CA ALA A 110 0.92 7.23 -6.53
C ALA A 110 1.68 6.11 -7.28
N PRO A 111 2.94 6.34 -7.64
CA PRO A 111 3.71 5.39 -8.45
C PRO A 111 3.99 4.09 -7.72
N LEU A 112 3.88 2.99 -8.46
CA LEU A 112 4.50 1.70 -8.18
C LEU A 112 5.71 1.53 -9.09
N ARG A 113 6.83 1.11 -8.54
CA ARG A 113 8.05 0.90 -9.31
C ARG A 113 8.82 -0.33 -8.83
N ARG A 114 9.27 -1.16 -9.78
CA ARG A 114 10.07 -2.36 -9.49
C ARG A 114 9.38 -3.26 -8.46
N VAL A 115 8.12 -3.58 -8.70
CA VAL A 115 7.32 -4.44 -7.84
C VAL A 115 7.03 -5.75 -8.55
N VAL A 116 7.24 -6.85 -7.86
CA VAL A 116 6.86 -8.20 -8.30
C VAL A 116 5.64 -8.62 -7.51
N VAL A 117 4.57 -8.95 -8.22
CA VAL A 117 3.30 -9.40 -7.62
C VAL A 117 3.03 -10.82 -8.09
N ASP A 118 2.95 -11.77 -7.16
CA ASP A 118 2.79 -13.20 -7.47
C ASP A 118 1.37 -13.57 -7.94
N ASN A 119 0.39 -12.80 -7.52
CA ASN A 119 -1.03 -13.00 -7.85
C ASN A 119 -1.55 -11.79 -8.65
N ASP A 120 -2.80 -11.41 -8.45
CA ASP A 120 -3.36 -10.27 -9.15
C ASP A 120 -2.79 -8.95 -8.62
N LEU A 121 -2.66 -7.98 -9.51
CA LEU A 121 -2.45 -6.58 -9.16
C LEU A 121 -3.73 -5.80 -9.50
N ASN A 122 -4.44 -5.40 -8.47
CA ASN A 122 -5.70 -4.66 -8.60
C ASN A 122 -5.40 -3.16 -8.52
N LEU A 123 -5.56 -2.46 -9.63
CA LEU A 123 -5.31 -1.02 -9.75
C LEU A 123 -6.60 -0.18 -9.64
N PHE A 124 -7.75 -0.85 -9.62
CA PHE A 124 -9.07 -0.23 -9.55
C PHE A 124 -9.90 -0.94 -8.49
N GLU A 125 -10.82 -0.20 -7.93
CA GLU A 125 -11.78 -0.64 -6.94
C GLU A 125 -13.21 -0.36 -7.42
#